data_7ebc68bcdbdef79393552466c2b00db8
#
_entry.id   7ebc68bcdbdef79393552466c2b00db8
#
_cell.length_a   1.000
_cell.length_b   1.000
_cell.length_c   1.000
_cell.angle_alpha   90.00
_cell.angle_beta   90.00
_cell.angle_gamma   90.00
#
_symmetry.space_group_name_H-M   'P 1'
#
loop_
_entity.id
_entity.type
_entity.pdbx_description
1 polymer ?
#
loop_
_entity_poly.entity_id
_entity_poly.type
_entity_poly.pdbx_seq_one_letter_code
_entity_poly.pdbx_strand_id
1 'polypeptide(L)'
;MKRALIALAITLVPLWAFQIVFAAGFFKVGEPAPAFALTSITGDALSLEQLRGKVVVLGLFHICDPCMMQGANLQKVHEAMTGKNVAVVGINSSGNSKRDVGEFLSAFPVKVTYPYLLDPSKTTDKLYGGGKFIPNVYVIDQRGVIRWQRVGNMDLAGADVITQEVEKLLASPPANGAGVM
;
A
#
# COMPACT_ATOMS: atom_id res chain seq x y z
N MET A 1 5.82 -36.75 -63.64
CA MET A 1 4.83 -36.10 -62.71
C MET A 1 5.39 -36.22 -61.29
N LYS A 2 6.07 -35.19 -60.77
CA LYS A 2 6.68 -35.13 -59.41
C LYS A 2 5.70 -34.49 -58.45
N ARG A 3 5.16 -35.24 -57.47
CA ARG A 3 4.30 -34.72 -56.42
C ARG A 3 5.21 -34.11 -55.32
N ALA A 4 5.19 -32.79 -55.14
CA ALA A 4 5.83 -32.13 -54.05
C ALA A 4 4.96 -32.28 -52.78
N LEU A 5 5.51 -32.90 -51.73
CA LEU A 5 4.92 -32.94 -50.39
C LEU A 5 5.30 -31.64 -49.68
N ILE A 6 4.31 -30.79 -49.43
CA ILE A 6 4.48 -29.60 -48.59
C ILE A 6 4.36 -30.07 -47.13
N ALA A 7 5.47 -30.12 -46.43
CA ALA A 7 5.48 -30.38 -45.00
C ALA A 7 5.03 -29.10 -44.24
N LEU A 8 3.86 -29.19 -43.63
CA LEU A 8 3.33 -28.13 -42.76
C LEU A 8 4.08 -28.15 -41.40
N ALA A 9 5.02 -27.25 -41.19
CA ALA A 9 5.70 -27.12 -39.92
C ALA A 9 4.73 -26.44 -38.91
N ILE A 10 4.13 -27.22 -38.04
CA ILE A 10 3.37 -26.73 -36.90
C ILE A 10 4.40 -26.27 -35.86
N THR A 11 4.63 -24.95 -35.74
CA THR A 11 5.41 -24.36 -34.66
C THR A 11 4.62 -24.47 -33.36
N LEU A 12 5.02 -25.39 -32.49
CA LEU A 12 4.52 -25.48 -31.12
C LEU A 12 4.99 -24.21 -30.38
N VAL A 13 4.09 -23.27 -30.18
CA VAL A 13 4.30 -22.14 -29.27
C VAL A 13 4.37 -22.72 -27.85
N PRO A 14 5.47 -22.52 -27.11
CA PRO A 14 5.59 -23.10 -25.78
C PRO A 14 4.55 -22.47 -24.84
N LEU A 15 3.81 -23.32 -24.13
CA LEU A 15 2.68 -22.95 -23.25
C LEU A 15 3.07 -22.04 -22.07
N TRP A 16 4.36 -21.85 -21.81
CA TRP A 16 4.87 -20.98 -20.74
C TRP A 16 4.97 -19.49 -21.13
N ALA A 17 4.66 -19.14 -22.36
CA ALA A 17 4.54 -17.75 -22.82
C ALA A 17 3.16 -17.14 -22.54
N PHE A 18 2.34 -17.76 -21.70
CA PHE A 18 1.12 -17.15 -21.17
C PHE A 18 1.55 -16.09 -20.14
N GLN A 19 1.96 -14.93 -20.66
CA GLN A 19 2.12 -13.73 -19.81
C GLN A 19 0.73 -13.44 -19.25
N ILE A 20 0.58 -13.69 -17.96
CA ILE A 20 -0.56 -13.21 -17.19
C ILE A 20 -0.50 -11.69 -17.28
N VAL A 21 -1.28 -11.12 -18.19
CA VAL A 21 -1.61 -9.70 -18.18
C VAL A 21 -2.44 -9.54 -16.92
N PHE A 22 -1.81 -9.14 -15.82
CA PHE A 22 -2.52 -8.70 -14.65
C PHE A 22 -3.36 -7.50 -15.09
N ALA A 23 -4.65 -7.74 -15.29
CA ALA A 23 -5.60 -6.65 -15.29
C ALA A 23 -5.33 -5.87 -14.00
N ALA A 24 -5.03 -4.58 -14.11
CA ALA A 24 -4.84 -3.69 -12.98
C ALA A 24 -6.17 -3.60 -12.23
N GLY A 25 -6.46 -4.62 -11.44
CA GLY A 25 -7.61 -4.70 -10.55
C GLY A 25 -7.34 -3.80 -9.34
N PHE A 26 -8.35 -3.10 -8.91
CA PHE A 26 -8.32 -2.14 -7.80
C PHE A 26 -7.97 -2.77 -6.44
N PHE A 27 -7.88 -4.07 -6.34
CA PHE A 27 -7.68 -4.80 -5.09
C PHE A 27 -6.43 -5.68 -5.21
N LYS A 28 -5.43 -5.35 -4.39
CA LYS A 28 -4.13 -6.02 -4.35
C LYS A 28 -3.98 -6.95 -3.13
N VAL A 29 -5.10 -7.35 -2.52
CA VAL A 29 -5.06 -8.27 -1.39
C VAL A 29 -4.46 -9.61 -1.82
N GLY A 30 -3.46 -10.08 -1.07
CA GLY A 30 -2.69 -11.29 -1.38
C GLY A 30 -1.41 -11.04 -2.17
N GLU A 31 -1.22 -9.84 -2.72
CA GLU A 31 -0.02 -9.48 -3.47
C GLU A 31 1.04 -8.82 -2.58
N PRO A 32 2.34 -8.91 -2.94
CA PRO A 32 3.37 -8.11 -2.32
C PRO A 32 3.06 -6.62 -2.48
N ALA A 33 3.18 -5.87 -1.38
CA ALA A 33 3.03 -4.42 -1.41
C ALA A 33 4.14 -3.79 -2.26
N PRO A 34 3.82 -2.89 -3.20
CA PRO A 34 4.82 -2.18 -3.98
C PRO A 34 5.82 -1.44 -3.08
N ALA A 35 7.11 -1.54 -3.41
CA ALA A 35 8.16 -0.86 -2.66
C ALA A 35 8.07 0.66 -2.81
N PHE A 36 8.41 1.37 -1.74
CA PHE A 36 8.67 2.81 -1.75
C PHE A 36 9.89 3.14 -0.89
N ALA A 37 10.56 4.23 -1.21
CA ALA A 37 11.57 4.88 -0.40
C ALA A 37 11.38 6.39 -0.57
N LEU A 38 10.89 7.06 0.45
CA LEU A 38 10.43 8.45 0.40
C LEU A 38 10.94 9.23 1.61
N THR A 39 10.89 10.54 1.52
CA THR A 39 11.24 11.45 2.63
C THR A 39 9.97 11.96 3.31
N SER A 40 9.97 11.99 4.64
CA SER A 40 8.88 12.53 5.42
C SER A 40 8.85 14.07 5.35
N ILE A 41 7.72 14.63 5.79
CA ILE A 41 7.60 16.09 5.93
C ILE A 41 8.62 16.66 6.94
N THR A 42 9.09 15.88 7.89
CA THR A 42 10.14 16.26 8.87
C THR A 42 11.56 16.12 8.30
N GLY A 43 11.73 15.43 7.18
CA GLY A 43 13.01 15.25 6.49
C GLY A 43 13.63 13.85 6.66
N ASP A 44 13.00 12.97 7.42
CA ASP A 44 13.50 11.62 7.65
C ASP A 44 13.19 10.70 6.48
N ALA A 45 14.16 9.89 6.05
CA ALA A 45 13.95 8.90 5.01
C ALA A 45 13.28 7.64 5.59
N LEU A 46 12.26 7.13 4.89
CA LEU A 46 11.58 5.89 5.26
C LEU A 46 11.27 5.06 4.00
N SER A 47 11.53 3.77 4.09
CA SER A 47 11.17 2.81 3.04
C SER A 47 10.30 1.67 3.59
N LEU A 48 9.55 1.02 2.72
CA LEU A 48 8.77 -0.17 3.09
C LEU A 48 9.68 -1.31 3.57
N GLU A 49 10.89 -1.42 3.03
CA GLU A 49 11.85 -2.45 3.42
C GLU A 49 12.32 -2.30 4.89
N GLN A 50 12.50 -1.06 5.36
CA GLN A 50 12.84 -0.80 6.77
C GLN A 50 11.70 -1.17 7.75
N LEU A 51 10.50 -1.40 7.23
CA LEU A 51 9.33 -1.79 8.02
C LEU A 51 9.06 -3.30 8.01
N ARG A 52 9.93 -4.10 7.38
CA ARG A 52 9.82 -5.56 7.42
C ARG A 52 9.78 -6.08 8.85
N GLY A 53 8.99 -7.11 9.06
CA GLY A 53 8.74 -7.67 10.39
C GLY A 53 7.66 -6.95 11.19
N LYS A 54 7.19 -5.78 10.77
CA LYS A 54 6.05 -5.08 11.36
C LYS A 54 4.78 -5.25 10.53
N VAL A 55 3.63 -5.19 11.16
CA VAL A 55 2.38 -4.92 10.44
C VAL A 55 2.38 -3.44 10.07
N VAL A 56 2.13 -3.12 8.80
CA VAL A 56 2.14 -1.74 8.31
C VAL A 56 0.74 -1.32 7.91
N VAL A 57 0.28 -0.20 8.49
CA VAL A 57 -0.93 0.50 8.05
C VAL A 57 -0.48 1.66 7.16
N LEU A 58 -0.74 1.54 5.88
CA LEU A 58 -0.32 2.51 4.87
C LEU A 58 -1.54 3.28 4.34
N GLY A 59 -1.55 4.59 4.49
CA GLY A 59 -2.53 5.49 3.89
C GLY A 59 -1.96 6.26 2.71
N LEU A 60 -2.67 6.24 1.58
CA LEU A 60 -2.39 7.11 0.45
C LEU A 60 -3.40 8.25 0.41
N PHE A 61 -2.90 9.46 0.30
CA PHE A 61 -3.67 10.68 0.42
C PHE A 61 -3.32 11.70 -0.67
N HIS A 62 -4.33 12.51 -1.02
CA HIS A 62 -4.17 13.80 -1.68
C HIS A 62 -4.51 14.91 -0.68
N ILE A 63 -4.48 16.16 -1.11
CA ILE A 63 -5.05 17.27 -0.33
C ILE A 63 -6.54 17.32 -0.59
N CYS A 64 -7.34 16.75 0.30
CA CYS A 64 -8.79 16.67 0.19
C CYS A 64 -9.47 16.42 1.55
N ASP A 65 -10.74 16.86 1.72
CA ASP A 65 -11.47 16.69 2.97
C ASP A 65 -11.64 15.21 3.37
N PRO A 66 -12.01 14.28 2.46
CA PRO A 66 -12.06 12.85 2.81
C PRO A 66 -10.69 12.30 3.25
N CYS A 67 -9.59 12.83 2.70
CA CYS A 67 -8.23 12.45 3.07
C CYS A 67 -7.89 12.92 4.49
N MET A 68 -8.33 14.11 4.86
CA MET A 68 -8.15 14.66 6.21
C MET A 68 -8.86 13.78 7.26
N MET A 69 -10.10 13.40 7.01
CA MET A 69 -10.87 12.51 7.89
C MET A 69 -10.22 11.14 8.03
N GLN A 70 -9.77 10.57 6.92
CA GLN A 70 -9.09 9.27 6.94
C GLN A 70 -7.73 9.34 7.62
N GLY A 71 -6.99 10.42 7.42
CA GLY A 71 -5.72 10.66 8.12
C GLY A 71 -5.90 10.80 9.63
N ALA A 72 -6.99 11.42 10.09
CA ALA A 72 -7.34 11.47 11.50
C ALA A 72 -7.69 10.07 12.07
N ASN A 73 -8.35 9.19 11.30
CA ASN A 73 -8.55 7.80 11.68
C ASN A 73 -7.21 7.05 11.81
N LEU A 74 -6.26 7.27 10.91
CA LEU A 74 -4.93 6.69 11.01
C LEU A 74 -4.17 7.17 12.26
N GLN A 75 -4.38 8.42 12.71
CA GLN A 75 -3.81 8.90 13.97
C GLN A 75 -4.33 8.11 15.16
N LYS A 76 -5.63 7.84 15.22
CA LYS A 76 -6.22 7.00 16.29
C LYS A 76 -5.63 5.59 16.28
N VAL A 77 -5.47 5.00 15.09
CA VAL A 77 -4.82 3.67 14.95
C VAL A 77 -3.37 3.73 15.44
N HIS A 78 -2.63 4.77 15.07
CA HIS A 78 -1.25 4.97 15.51
C HIS A 78 -1.14 5.00 17.03
N GLU A 79 -2.00 5.76 17.69
CA GLU A 79 -2.07 5.86 19.15
C GLU A 79 -2.44 4.52 19.79
N ALA A 80 -3.47 3.83 19.29
CA ALA A 80 -3.93 2.54 19.80
C ALA A 80 -2.88 1.41 19.62
N MET A 81 -2.00 1.54 18.63
CA MET A 81 -0.95 0.56 18.32
C MET A 81 0.42 0.94 18.89
N THR A 82 0.52 2.01 19.67
CA THR A 82 1.78 2.40 20.34
C THR A 82 2.32 1.26 21.19
N GLY A 83 3.61 0.98 21.06
CA GLY A 83 4.29 -0.12 21.75
C GLY A 83 4.05 -1.51 21.16
N LYS A 84 3.19 -1.67 20.16
CA LYS A 84 3.01 -2.92 19.40
C LYS A 84 3.94 -2.95 18.18
N ASN A 85 4.11 -4.11 17.59
CA ASN A 85 4.93 -4.29 16.36
C ASN A 85 4.18 -3.83 15.11
N VAL A 86 3.76 -2.58 15.09
CA VAL A 86 2.97 -1.93 14.04
C VAL A 86 3.65 -0.63 13.64
N ALA A 87 3.58 -0.30 12.36
CA ALA A 87 3.94 1.01 11.83
C ALA A 87 2.74 1.59 11.08
N VAL A 88 2.38 2.83 11.38
CA VAL A 88 1.39 3.60 10.61
C VAL A 88 2.15 4.62 9.77
N VAL A 89 1.85 4.71 8.49
CA VAL A 89 2.51 5.59 7.52
C VAL A 89 1.48 6.25 6.61
N GLY A 90 1.56 7.55 6.44
CA GLY A 90 0.81 8.30 5.43
C GLY A 90 1.71 8.70 4.27
N ILE A 91 1.21 8.68 3.05
CA ILE A 91 1.92 9.20 1.86
C ILE A 91 1.03 10.21 1.14
N ASN A 92 1.55 11.43 0.93
CA ASN A 92 0.97 12.32 -0.08
C ASN A 92 1.41 11.83 -1.45
N SER A 93 0.53 11.14 -2.16
CA SER A 93 0.81 10.50 -3.45
C SER A 93 0.54 11.39 -4.67
N SER A 94 0.03 12.61 -4.45
CA SER A 94 -0.35 13.53 -5.54
C SER A 94 0.77 14.48 -5.99
N GLY A 95 1.95 14.39 -5.37
CA GLY A 95 3.10 15.23 -5.72
C GLY A 95 3.01 16.67 -5.25
N ASN A 96 2.20 16.96 -4.24
CA ASN A 96 2.11 18.29 -3.64
C ASN A 96 3.43 18.70 -2.98
N SER A 97 3.68 20.00 -2.91
CA SER A 97 4.87 20.53 -2.27
C SER A 97 4.87 20.28 -0.76
N LYS A 98 6.05 20.29 -0.15
CA LYS A 98 6.20 20.18 1.32
C LYS A 98 5.40 21.26 2.05
N ARG A 99 5.34 22.49 1.50
CA ARG A 99 4.58 23.59 2.07
C ARG A 99 3.09 23.28 2.07
N ASP A 100 2.53 22.89 0.90
CA ASP A 100 1.10 22.63 0.76
C ASP A 100 0.64 21.46 1.64
N VAL A 101 1.47 20.41 1.74
CA VAL A 101 1.22 19.28 2.65
C VAL A 101 1.31 19.72 4.12
N GLY A 102 2.23 20.60 4.47
CA GLY A 102 2.35 21.17 5.81
C GLY A 102 1.11 21.97 6.21
N GLU A 103 0.61 22.82 5.32
CA GLU A 103 -0.62 23.58 5.51
C GLU A 103 -1.84 22.64 5.67
N PHE A 104 -1.91 21.60 4.83
CA PHE A 104 -2.95 20.58 4.91
C PHE A 104 -2.94 19.83 6.25
N LEU A 105 -1.78 19.38 6.71
CA LEU A 105 -1.65 18.70 8.00
C LEU A 105 -1.98 19.60 9.19
N SER A 106 -1.72 20.90 9.06
CA SER A 106 -2.07 21.89 10.09
C SER A 106 -3.57 22.10 10.23
N ALA A 107 -4.34 21.80 9.20
CA ALA A 107 -5.80 21.88 9.19
C ALA A 107 -6.49 20.63 9.75
N PHE A 108 -5.76 19.57 10.08
CA PHE A 108 -6.36 18.35 10.64
C PHE A 108 -7.00 18.62 12.01
N PRO A 109 -8.10 17.96 12.33
CA PRO A 109 -8.76 18.09 13.64
C PRO A 109 -7.92 17.50 14.78
N VAL A 110 -6.88 16.75 14.46
CA VAL A 110 -5.94 16.12 15.38
C VAL A 110 -4.51 16.32 14.88
N LYS A 111 -3.54 16.38 15.78
CA LYS A 111 -2.13 16.46 15.39
C LYS A 111 -1.68 15.10 14.85
N VAL A 112 -1.23 15.07 13.60
CA VAL A 112 -0.62 13.89 12.99
C VAL A 112 0.79 13.69 13.55
N THR A 113 1.06 12.50 14.12
CA THR A 113 2.37 12.14 14.70
C THR A 113 3.02 10.92 14.05
N TYR A 114 2.27 10.17 13.23
CA TYR A 114 2.87 9.11 12.41
C TYR A 114 3.66 9.71 11.23
N PRO A 115 4.68 9.01 10.69
CA PRO A 115 5.42 9.45 9.52
C PRO A 115 4.52 9.77 8.33
N TYR A 116 4.59 11.00 7.84
CA TYR A 116 3.85 11.45 6.67
C TYR A 116 4.83 11.80 5.55
N LEU A 117 4.83 10.96 4.49
CA LEU A 117 5.82 10.97 3.43
C LEU A 117 5.34 11.78 2.22
N LEU A 118 6.29 12.29 1.47
CA LEU A 118 6.08 13.05 0.24
C LEU A 118 6.50 12.22 -0.96
N ASP A 119 5.62 12.07 -1.94
CA ASP A 119 5.92 11.42 -3.22
C ASP A 119 5.83 12.42 -4.39
N PRO A 120 6.86 13.22 -4.62
CA PRO A 120 6.87 14.24 -5.67
C PRO A 120 6.77 13.64 -7.08
N SER A 121 7.16 12.39 -7.24
CA SER A 121 7.13 11.67 -8.53
C SER A 121 5.80 10.98 -8.83
N LYS A 122 4.88 10.93 -7.87
CA LYS A 122 3.59 10.21 -7.94
C LYS A 122 3.75 8.72 -8.27
N THR A 123 4.85 8.14 -7.86
CA THR A 123 5.14 6.72 -8.14
C THR A 123 4.24 5.83 -7.32
N THR A 124 4.03 6.13 -6.04
CA THR A 124 3.14 5.34 -5.17
C THR A 124 1.70 5.43 -5.63
N ASP A 125 1.27 6.58 -6.13
CA ASP A 125 -0.07 6.75 -6.71
C ASP A 125 -0.32 5.73 -7.82
N LYS A 126 0.61 5.61 -8.77
CA LYS A 126 0.52 4.66 -9.89
C LYS A 126 0.59 3.20 -9.42
N LEU A 127 1.50 2.88 -8.50
CA LEU A 127 1.74 1.52 -8.03
C LEU A 127 0.61 0.97 -7.17
N TYR A 128 -0.07 1.84 -6.40
CA TYR A 128 -1.10 1.46 -5.44
C TYR A 128 -2.53 1.71 -5.92
N GLY A 129 -2.76 1.97 -7.19
CA GLY A 129 -4.10 2.05 -7.75
C GLY A 129 -4.41 3.24 -8.64
N GLY A 130 -3.40 4.06 -8.99
CA GLY A 130 -3.51 5.09 -10.02
C GLY A 130 -4.37 6.30 -9.66
N GLY A 131 -4.42 6.67 -8.40
CA GLY A 131 -5.03 7.92 -7.92
C GLY A 131 -6.55 8.05 -8.10
N LYS A 132 -7.20 7.05 -8.65
CA LYS A 132 -8.65 7.12 -8.98
C LYS A 132 -9.56 7.08 -7.76
N PHE A 133 -9.07 6.55 -6.65
CA PHE A 133 -9.86 6.34 -5.44
C PHE A 133 -9.02 6.67 -4.19
N ILE A 134 -9.00 7.94 -3.84
CA ILE A 134 -8.31 8.47 -2.68
C ILE A 134 -9.36 9.02 -1.71
N PRO A 135 -9.19 8.82 -0.40
CA PRO A 135 -8.11 8.12 0.29
C PRO A 135 -8.13 6.61 0.07
N ASN A 136 -6.96 5.98 0.22
CA ASN A 136 -6.83 4.53 0.15
C ASN A 136 -5.97 4.03 1.32
N VAL A 137 -6.42 2.99 2.02
CA VAL A 137 -5.71 2.42 3.17
C VAL A 137 -5.43 0.96 2.92
N TYR A 138 -4.21 0.55 3.22
CA TYR A 138 -3.74 -0.84 3.15
C TYR A 138 -3.27 -1.32 4.51
N VAL A 139 -3.56 -2.55 4.85
CA VAL A 139 -2.90 -3.27 5.95
C VAL A 139 -2.00 -4.34 5.33
N ILE A 140 -0.72 -4.27 5.66
CA ILE A 140 0.35 -5.07 5.09
C ILE A 140 0.94 -5.92 6.22
N ASP A 141 1.11 -7.22 6.00
CA ASP A 141 1.66 -8.13 7.01
C ASP A 141 3.19 -7.98 7.17
N GLN A 142 3.76 -8.66 8.16
CA GLN A 142 5.18 -8.62 8.49
C GLN A 142 6.10 -9.08 7.34
N ARG A 143 5.55 -9.82 6.36
CA ARG A 143 6.26 -10.26 5.14
C ARG A 143 6.12 -9.28 3.99
N GLY A 144 5.35 -8.19 4.18
CA GLY A 144 5.10 -7.17 3.16
C GLY A 144 4.01 -7.55 2.15
N VAL A 145 3.09 -8.45 2.52
CA VAL A 145 1.94 -8.82 1.68
C VAL A 145 0.72 -8.02 2.12
N ILE A 146 0.00 -7.44 1.18
CA ILE A 146 -1.26 -6.73 1.42
C ILE A 146 -2.31 -7.74 1.91
N ARG A 147 -2.89 -7.52 3.08
CA ARG A 147 -3.91 -8.40 3.67
C ARG A 147 -5.27 -7.77 3.69
N TRP A 148 -5.33 -6.47 3.68
CA TRP A 148 -6.59 -5.74 3.66
C TRP A 148 -6.41 -4.42 2.93
N GLN A 149 -7.48 -3.95 2.29
CA GLN A 149 -7.54 -2.66 1.60
C GLN A 149 -8.92 -2.02 1.78
N ARG A 150 -8.95 -0.73 1.96
CA ARG A 150 -10.17 0.09 1.90
C ARG A 150 -9.95 1.30 1.03
N VAL A 151 -10.81 1.45 0.06
CA VAL A 151 -10.86 2.61 -0.85
C VAL A 151 -11.93 3.57 -0.39
N GLY A 152 -11.65 4.86 -0.47
CA GLY A 152 -12.57 5.92 -0.07
C GLY A 152 -12.55 6.21 1.43
N ASN A 153 -13.34 7.21 1.81
CA ASN A 153 -13.44 7.60 3.21
C ASN A 153 -14.14 6.52 4.03
N MET A 154 -13.65 6.31 5.24
CA MET A 154 -14.36 5.57 6.29
C MET A 154 -14.93 6.57 7.28
N ASP A 155 -16.09 6.25 7.82
CA ASP A 155 -16.75 7.01 8.86
C ASP A 155 -15.94 7.02 10.19
N LEU A 156 -16.56 7.48 11.26
CA LEU A 156 -15.94 7.54 12.58
C LEU A 156 -15.50 6.18 13.14
N ALA A 157 -16.09 5.09 12.67
CA ALA A 157 -15.71 3.72 13.04
C ALA A 157 -14.50 3.21 12.25
N GLY A 158 -13.99 3.97 11.30
CA GLY A 158 -12.89 3.55 10.43
C GLY A 158 -11.62 3.17 11.17
N ALA A 159 -11.29 3.84 12.27
CA ALA A 159 -10.15 3.50 13.10
C ALA A 159 -10.30 2.11 13.75
N ASP A 160 -11.49 1.77 14.23
CA ASP A 160 -11.77 0.48 14.89
C ASP A 160 -11.66 -0.67 13.89
N VAL A 161 -12.20 -0.47 12.67
CA VAL A 161 -12.10 -1.47 11.59
C VAL A 161 -10.63 -1.75 11.24
N ILE A 162 -9.82 -0.70 11.05
CA ILE A 162 -8.39 -0.88 10.76
C ILE A 162 -7.68 -1.56 11.92
N THR A 163 -7.97 -1.15 13.15
CA THR A 163 -7.41 -1.74 14.37
C THR A 163 -7.68 -3.23 14.44
N GLN A 164 -8.92 -3.67 14.20
CA GLN A 164 -9.29 -5.09 14.17
C GLN A 164 -8.50 -5.88 13.11
N GLU A 165 -8.33 -5.34 11.91
CA GLU A 165 -7.54 -6.00 10.87
C GLU A 165 -6.06 -6.13 11.25
N VAL A 166 -5.49 -5.11 11.89
CA VAL A 166 -4.13 -5.15 12.42
C VAL A 166 -3.99 -6.22 13.51
N GLU A 167 -4.92 -6.27 14.45
CA GLU A 167 -4.91 -7.24 15.55
C GLU A 167 -5.00 -8.68 15.08
N LYS A 168 -5.81 -8.98 14.06
CA LYS A 168 -5.86 -10.30 13.42
C LYS A 168 -4.48 -10.73 12.90
N LEU A 169 -3.72 -9.80 12.31
CA LEU A 169 -2.38 -10.10 11.78
C LEU A 169 -1.33 -10.24 12.89
N LEU A 170 -1.46 -9.49 13.97
CA LEU A 170 -0.57 -9.63 15.14
C LEU A 170 -0.80 -10.95 15.87
N ALA A 171 -2.03 -11.44 15.93
CA ALA A 171 -2.40 -12.72 16.55
C ALA A 171 -1.99 -13.93 15.69
N SER A 172 -1.83 -13.75 14.38
CA SER A 172 -1.39 -14.80 13.46
C SER A 172 0.14 -14.89 13.49
N PRO A 173 0.75 -16.03 13.91
CA PRO A 173 2.20 -16.14 13.80
C PRO A 173 2.64 -15.96 12.35
N PRO A 174 3.79 -15.34 12.08
CA PRO A 174 4.35 -15.32 10.74
C PRO A 174 4.44 -16.78 10.28
N ALA A 175 3.75 -17.15 9.19
CA ALA A 175 3.84 -18.50 8.66
C ALA A 175 5.32 -18.80 8.45
N ASN A 176 5.87 -19.71 9.27
CA ASN A 176 7.26 -20.11 9.23
C ASN A 176 7.59 -20.44 7.79
N GLY A 177 8.60 -19.76 7.24
CA GLY A 177 9.14 -20.15 5.95
C GLY A 177 9.43 -21.63 6.00
N ALA A 178 8.79 -22.40 5.13
CA ALA A 178 9.15 -23.77 4.89
C ALA A 178 10.67 -23.76 4.65
N GLY A 179 11.39 -24.42 5.55
CA GLY A 179 12.85 -24.50 5.49
C GLY A 179 13.25 -24.98 4.10
N VAL A 180 14.10 -24.22 3.46
CA VAL A 180 14.93 -24.73 2.37
C VAL A 180 15.96 -25.63 3.07
N MET A 181 15.69 -26.95 3.05
CA MET A 181 16.74 -27.94 3.20
C MET A 181 17.43 -28.15 1.87
#